data_eb46f9ea15013544972b2515e3bc9415
#
_entry.id   eb46f9ea15013544972b2515e3bc9415
#
_cell.length_a   1.000
_cell.length_b   1.000
_cell.length_c   1.000
_cell.angle_alpha   90.00
_cell.angle_beta   90.00
_cell.angle_gamma   90.00
#
_symmetry.space_group_name_H-M   'P 1'
#
loop_
_entity.id
_entity.type
_entity.pdbx_description
1 polymer ?
#
loop_
_entity_poly.entity_id
_entity_poly.type
_entity_poly.pdbx_seq_one_letter_code
_entity_poly.pdbx_strand_id
1 'polypeptide(L)'
;MNPKFLSKAAYLCFIGFGAFHLTRLAIAMVSTLVMGRFGKPQLVRETSKIHSSNPFTLPFAYGRKFLHTKMRRTEKDLLQGVILEKALEDQLKEISYAVLNRKKHFAPAKNLMFYGPPGTGKTLFAKKLALQSGLEYAVMVGSDIAPLGAMAVRELNKLFDWAEQQRGGIILFIDEADAFLRNRKDQEMSEYMRHTINSFLYRTGSPSDNVIVVMATNAPEQLDEAVHDRIDEIIGFGLPSANERRTMLFHYLVKYCQPPQST
;
A
#
# COMPACT_ATOMS: atom_id res chain seq x y z
N MET A 1 -48.72 -20.63 -43.44
CA MET A 1 -47.31 -20.46 -42.90
C MET A 1 -46.64 -21.83 -42.81
N ASN A 2 -45.46 -22.00 -43.39
CA ASN A 2 -44.86 -23.32 -43.57
C ASN A 2 -44.29 -23.83 -42.25
N PRO A 3 -44.75 -24.97 -41.66
CA PRO A 3 -44.33 -25.43 -40.33
C PRO A 3 -42.79 -25.69 -40.22
N LYS A 4 -42.15 -25.99 -41.35
CA LYS A 4 -40.68 -26.14 -41.43
C LYS A 4 -39.89 -24.82 -41.24
N PHE A 5 -40.50 -23.68 -41.50
CA PHE A 5 -39.90 -22.37 -41.32
C PHE A 5 -39.95 -21.96 -39.84
N LEU A 6 -41.08 -22.22 -39.16
CA LEU A 6 -41.20 -21.96 -37.72
C LEU A 6 -40.23 -22.77 -36.87
N SER A 7 -40.04 -24.05 -37.23
CA SER A 7 -39.08 -24.90 -36.47
C SER A 7 -37.61 -24.47 -36.64
N LYS A 8 -37.20 -24.02 -37.84
CA LYS A 8 -35.86 -23.46 -38.07
C LYS A 8 -35.65 -22.14 -37.36
N ALA A 9 -36.64 -21.26 -37.32
CA ALA A 9 -36.56 -19.99 -36.60
C ALA A 9 -36.47 -20.21 -35.09
N ALA A 10 -37.28 -21.12 -34.53
CA ALA A 10 -37.21 -21.49 -33.12
C ALA A 10 -35.85 -22.10 -32.74
N TYR A 11 -35.25 -22.94 -33.60
CA TYR A 11 -33.93 -23.53 -33.38
C TYR A 11 -32.80 -22.50 -33.40
N LEU A 12 -32.87 -21.54 -34.34
CA LEU A 12 -31.92 -20.41 -34.38
C LEU A 12 -32.01 -19.50 -33.15
N CYS A 13 -33.22 -19.21 -32.67
CA CYS A 13 -33.43 -18.46 -31.44
C CYS A 13 -32.87 -19.19 -30.22
N PHE A 14 -33.07 -20.52 -30.17
CA PHE A 14 -32.54 -21.33 -29.05
C PHE A 14 -31.01 -21.38 -29.04
N ILE A 15 -30.37 -21.50 -30.22
CA ILE A 15 -28.91 -21.43 -30.35
C ILE A 15 -28.39 -20.04 -29.98
N GLY A 16 -29.05 -18.98 -30.44
CA GLY A 16 -28.69 -17.60 -30.10
C GLY A 16 -28.80 -17.31 -28.61
N PHE A 17 -29.85 -17.80 -27.96
CA PHE A 17 -30.05 -17.69 -26.52
C PHE A 17 -28.98 -18.45 -25.74
N GLY A 18 -28.65 -19.70 -26.15
CA GLY A 18 -27.60 -20.49 -25.55
C GLY A 18 -26.22 -19.85 -25.70
N ALA A 19 -25.89 -19.33 -26.89
CA ALA A 19 -24.64 -18.62 -27.15
C ALA A 19 -24.53 -17.34 -26.31
N PHE A 20 -25.61 -16.58 -26.15
CA PHE A 20 -25.64 -15.38 -25.30
C PHE A 20 -25.40 -15.70 -23.83
N HIS A 21 -26.02 -16.77 -23.30
CA HIS A 21 -25.77 -17.19 -21.93
C HIS A 21 -24.34 -17.71 -21.68
N LEU A 22 -23.78 -18.45 -22.64
CA LEU A 22 -22.41 -18.95 -22.59
C LEU A 22 -21.39 -17.80 -22.62
N THR A 23 -21.59 -16.81 -23.49
CA THR A 23 -20.71 -15.62 -23.53
C THR A 23 -20.81 -14.79 -22.26
N ARG A 24 -22.02 -14.63 -21.71
CA ARG A 24 -22.21 -13.94 -20.41
C ARG A 24 -21.52 -14.65 -19.25
N LEU A 25 -21.61 -15.99 -19.19
CA LEU A 25 -20.90 -16.81 -18.20
C LEU A 25 -19.38 -16.74 -18.37
N ALA A 26 -18.88 -16.80 -19.60
CA ALA A 26 -17.44 -16.65 -19.88
C ALA A 26 -16.93 -15.26 -19.47
N ILE A 27 -17.66 -14.19 -19.79
CA ILE A 27 -17.32 -12.83 -19.36
C ILE A 27 -17.33 -12.71 -17.82
N ALA A 28 -18.32 -13.29 -17.14
CA ALA A 28 -18.40 -13.29 -15.68
C ALA A 28 -17.25 -14.08 -15.05
N MET A 29 -16.87 -15.24 -15.60
CA MET A 29 -15.70 -16.01 -15.15
C MET A 29 -14.38 -15.24 -15.37
N VAL A 30 -14.20 -14.67 -16.55
CA VAL A 30 -13.02 -13.85 -16.85
C VAL A 30 -12.97 -12.61 -15.96
N SER A 31 -14.09 -11.94 -15.74
CA SER A 31 -14.14 -10.77 -14.84
C SER A 31 -13.83 -11.12 -13.39
N THR A 32 -14.32 -12.27 -12.87
CA THR A 32 -13.99 -12.73 -11.51
C THR A 32 -12.53 -13.15 -11.38
N LEU A 33 -11.96 -13.80 -12.39
CA LEU A 33 -10.52 -14.14 -12.41
C LEU A 33 -9.64 -12.89 -12.49
N VAL A 34 -10.00 -11.94 -13.33
CA VAL A 34 -9.29 -10.67 -13.48
C VAL A 34 -9.42 -9.80 -12.24
N MET A 35 -10.63 -9.65 -11.67
CA MET A 35 -10.83 -8.90 -10.44
C MET A 35 -10.16 -9.56 -9.22
N GLY A 36 -10.17 -10.90 -9.15
CA GLY A 36 -9.48 -11.64 -8.08
C GLY A 36 -7.97 -11.48 -8.13
N ARG A 37 -7.39 -11.27 -9.32
CA ARG A 37 -5.94 -11.16 -9.52
C ARG A 37 -5.44 -9.71 -9.52
N PHE A 38 -6.28 -8.76 -9.93
CA PHE A 38 -5.92 -7.33 -10.04
C PHE A 38 -6.70 -6.43 -9.08
N GLY A 39 -7.64 -6.99 -8.32
CA GLY A 39 -8.41 -6.25 -7.32
C GLY A 39 -7.53 -5.80 -6.14
N LYS A 40 -7.89 -4.68 -5.55
CA LYS A 40 -7.28 -4.19 -4.31
C LYS A 40 -7.55 -5.21 -3.19
N PRO A 41 -6.52 -5.73 -2.47
CA PRO A 41 -6.72 -6.62 -1.32
C PRO A 41 -7.56 -5.95 -0.22
N GLN A 42 -8.31 -6.76 0.54
CA GLN A 42 -9.17 -6.24 1.63
C GLN A 42 -8.41 -5.50 2.72
N LEU A 43 -7.19 -5.96 3.04
CA LEU A 43 -6.32 -5.34 4.05
C LEU A 43 -5.79 -3.95 3.63
N VAL A 44 -5.85 -3.57 2.36
CA VAL A 44 -5.37 -2.26 1.92
C VAL A 44 -6.46 -1.22 2.16
N ARG A 45 -6.29 -0.34 3.13
CA ARG A 45 -7.19 0.79 3.38
C ARG A 45 -7.04 1.88 2.34
N GLU A 46 -5.79 2.25 2.04
CA GLU A 46 -5.46 3.34 1.13
C GLU A 46 -4.33 2.93 0.18
N THR A 47 -4.39 3.41 -1.06
CA THR A 47 -3.33 3.18 -2.05
C THR A 47 -3.23 4.36 -3.01
N SER A 48 -2.02 4.63 -3.50
CA SER A 48 -1.78 5.61 -4.57
C SER A 48 -2.30 5.14 -5.94
N LYS A 49 -2.63 3.84 -6.05
CA LYS A 49 -3.12 3.27 -7.29
C LYS A 49 -4.54 3.75 -7.58
N ILE A 50 -4.75 4.35 -8.75
CA ILE A 50 -6.08 4.73 -9.20
C ILE A 50 -6.85 3.44 -9.50
N HIS A 51 -7.73 3.06 -8.59
CA HIS A 51 -8.68 1.98 -8.83
C HIS A 51 -9.83 2.54 -9.67
N SER A 52 -9.65 2.54 -11.00
CA SER A 52 -10.77 2.84 -11.89
C SER A 52 -11.65 1.60 -11.99
N SER A 53 -12.85 1.70 -11.47
CA SER A 53 -13.88 0.67 -11.62
C SER A 53 -14.35 0.50 -13.08
N ASN A 54 -13.98 1.42 -13.98
CA ASN A 54 -14.31 1.39 -15.40
C ASN A 54 -13.07 1.08 -16.25
N PRO A 55 -13.01 -0.07 -16.95
CA PRO A 55 -11.87 -0.42 -17.80
C PRO A 55 -11.65 0.56 -18.96
N PHE A 56 -12.68 1.30 -19.39
CA PHE A 56 -12.62 2.28 -20.47
C PHE A 56 -11.88 3.58 -20.08
N THR A 57 -11.79 3.92 -18.78
CA THR A 57 -11.10 5.13 -18.32
C THR A 57 -9.63 4.90 -17.96
N LEU A 58 -9.19 3.63 -17.92
CA LEU A 58 -7.83 3.24 -17.58
C LEU A 58 -6.74 3.90 -18.46
N PRO A 59 -6.82 3.90 -19.81
CA PRO A 59 -5.77 4.48 -20.64
C PRO A 59 -5.59 5.98 -20.43
N PHE A 60 -6.69 6.71 -20.17
CA PHE A 60 -6.65 8.16 -19.94
C PHE A 60 -6.08 8.52 -18.55
N ALA A 61 -6.41 7.72 -17.53
CA ALA A 61 -5.89 7.87 -16.17
C ALA A 61 -4.37 7.58 -16.10
N TYR A 62 -3.89 6.58 -16.83
CA TYR A 62 -2.48 6.25 -16.93
C TYR A 62 -1.67 7.33 -17.68
N GLY A 63 -2.20 7.87 -18.78
CA GLY A 63 -1.56 8.96 -19.53
C GLY A 63 -1.35 10.20 -18.66
N ARG A 64 -2.35 10.60 -17.89
CA ARG A 64 -2.28 11.76 -16.98
C ARG A 64 -1.30 11.55 -15.82
N LYS A 65 -1.23 10.32 -15.27
CA LYS A 65 -0.28 9.97 -14.21
C LYS A 65 1.16 9.99 -14.74
N PHE A 66 1.40 9.48 -15.96
CA PHE A 66 2.73 9.46 -16.58
C PHE A 66 3.29 10.86 -16.80
N LEU A 67 2.46 11.80 -17.26
CA LEU A 67 2.82 13.21 -17.42
C LEU A 67 3.11 13.88 -16.07
N HIS A 68 2.28 13.65 -15.04
CA HIS A 68 2.49 14.20 -13.71
C HIS A 68 3.74 13.65 -13.01
N THR A 69 4.06 12.36 -13.18
CA THR A 69 5.24 11.75 -12.56
C THR A 69 6.54 12.25 -13.22
N LYS A 70 6.52 12.52 -14.53
CA LYS A 70 7.70 13.04 -15.26
C LYS A 70 8.02 14.50 -14.89
N MET A 71 7.02 15.29 -14.52
CA MET A 71 7.18 16.70 -14.13
C MET A 71 7.63 16.91 -12.67
N ARG A 72 7.50 15.92 -11.77
CA ARG A 72 7.78 16.06 -10.33
C ARG A 72 9.17 15.63 -9.86
N ARG A 73 10.08 15.31 -10.75
CA ARG A 73 11.47 14.91 -10.40
C ARG A 73 12.38 16.12 -10.16
N THR A 74 12.06 17.01 -9.23
CA THR A 74 13.00 18.04 -8.78
C THR A 74 13.44 17.71 -7.36
N GLU A 75 14.72 17.53 -7.18
CA GLU A 75 15.43 17.11 -5.96
C GLU A 75 15.15 18.00 -4.71
N LYS A 76 14.52 19.15 -4.89
CA LYS A 76 14.38 20.19 -3.87
C LYS A 76 13.29 19.98 -2.83
N ASP A 77 12.36 19.03 -3.00
CA ASP A 77 11.13 18.99 -2.21
C ASP A 77 10.84 17.66 -1.51
N LEU A 78 11.88 16.87 -1.18
CA LEU A 78 11.71 15.54 -0.55
C LEU A 78 10.85 15.59 0.73
N LEU A 79 10.91 16.67 1.50
CA LEU A 79 10.19 16.80 2.76
C LEU A 79 9.27 18.04 2.81
N GLN A 80 8.92 18.62 1.66
CA GLN A 80 8.09 19.84 1.64
C GLN A 80 6.77 19.63 2.40
N GLY A 81 6.58 20.46 3.46
CA GLY A 81 5.42 20.41 4.33
C GLY A 81 5.44 19.30 5.40
N VAL A 82 6.57 18.62 5.62
CA VAL A 82 6.86 17.85 6.82
C VAL A 82 7.89 18.64 7.61
N ILE A 83 7.55 19.03 8.81
CA ILE A 83 8.43 19.78 9.71
C ILE A 83 8.87 18.81 10.78
N LEU A 84 10.16 18.49 10.78
CA LEU A 84 10.78 17.51 11.66
C LEU A 84 12.02 18.12 12.29
N GLU A 85 12.54 17.48 13.31
CA GLU A 85 13.86 17.78 13.85
C GLU A 85 14.93 17.55 12.78
N LYS A 86 15.95 18.42 12.73
CA LYS A 86 16.94 18.41 11.66
C LYS A 86 17.69 17.08 11.55
N ALA A 87 18.04 16.46 12.68
CA ALA A 87 18.72 15.16 12.68
C ALA A 87 17.87 14.06 12.04
N LEU A 88 16.57 14.02 12.39
CA LEU A 88 15.62 13.09 11.80
C LEU A 88 15.38 13.40 10.31
N GLU A 89 15.29 14.68 9.96
CA GLU A 89 15.13 15.11 8.57
C GLU A 89 16.29 14.63 7.68
N ASP A 90 17.52 14.75 8.16
CA ASP A 90 18.72 14.34 7.43
C ASP A 90 18.76 12.80 7.28
N GLN A 91 18.47 12.04 8.35
CA GLN A 91 18.35 10.59 8.28
C GLN A 91 17.27 10.15 7.27
N LEU A 92 16.11 10.77 7.28
CA LEU A 92 15.02 10.46 6.35
C LEU A 92 15.34 10.84 4.90
N LYS A 93 16.17 11.88 4.67
CA LYS A 93 16.68 12.20 3.33
C LYS A 93 17.61 11.09 2.82
N GLU A 94 18.52 10.60 3.64
CA GLU A 94 19.42 9.49 3.26
C GLU A 94 18.63 8.25 2.85
N ILE A 95 17.64 7.87 3.65
CA ILE A 95 16.74 6.74 3.31
C ILE A 95 16.00 7.00 2.00
N SER A 96 15.49 8.21 1.82
CA SER A 96 14.80 8.59 0.58
C SER A 96 15.71 8.48 -0.64
N TYR A 97 16.97 8.91 -0.53
CA TYR A 97 17.97 8.75 -1.60
C TYR A 97 18.30 7.28 -1.84
N ALA A 98 18.44 6.47 -0.80
CA ALA A 98 18.67 5.03 -0.93
C ALA A 98 17.53 4.34 -1.69
N VAL A 99 16.29 4.64 -1.31
CA VAL A 99 15.08 4.11 -1.97
C VAL A 99 14.97 4.57 -3.43
N LEU A 100 15.23 5.86 -3.72
CA LEU A 100 15.20 6.43 -5.07
C LEU A 100 16.22 5.77 -6.02
N ASN A 101 17.43 5.55 -5.51
CA ASN A 101 18.55 5.06 -6.33
C ASN A 101 18.68 3.53 -6.29
N ARG A 102 17.86 2.83 -5.50
CA ARG A 102 17.91 1.38 -5.32
C ARG A 102 17.95 0.61 -6.65
N LYS A 103 17.04 0.92 -7.56
CA LYS A 103 16.97 0.25 -8.87
C LYS A 103 18.18 0.51 -9.77
N LYS A 104 18.83 1.67 -9.61
CA LYS A 104 20.05 2.01 -10.38
C LYS A 104 21.25 1.21 -9.88
N HIS A 105 21.29 0.90 -8.59
CA HIS A 105 22.41 0.23 -7.94
C HIS A 105 22.16 -1.24 -7.64
N PHE A 106 21.04 -1.81 -8.12
CA PHE A 106 20.64 -3.20 -7.86
C PHE A 106 20.63 -3.54 -6.35
N ALA A 107 20.33 -2.55 -5.52
CA ALA A 107 20.28 -2.76 -4.08
C ALA A 107 18.94 -3.43 -3.67
N PRO A 108 18.95 -4.38 -2.72
CA PRO A 108 17.74 -5.01 -2.21
C PRO A 108 16.84 -3.97 -1.52
N ALA A 109 15.54 -4.29 -1.43
CA ALA A 109 14.63 -3.50 -0.62
C ALA A 109 14.95 -3.68 0.86
N LYS A 110 14.98 -2.58 1.60
CA LYS A 110 15.15 -2.57 3.06
C LYS A 110 13.78 -2.52 3.74
N ASN A 111 13.61 -3.32 4.78
CA ASN A 111 12.46 -3.20 5.67
C ASN A 111 12.75 -2.14 6.73
N LEU A 112 11.82 -1.21 6.90
CA LEU A 112 11.98 -0.08 7.80
C LEU A 112 10.98 -0.18 8.96
N MET A 113 11.38 0.29 10.13
CA MET A 113 10.48 0.46 11.27
C MET A 113 10.48 1.91 11.73
N PHE A 114 9.30 2.51 11.81
CA PHE A 114 9.07 3.82 12.39
C PHE A 114 8.43 3.66 13.76
N TYR A 115 9.06 4.16 14.79
CA TYR A 115 8.51 4.11 16.13
C TYR A 115 8.37 5.50 16.74
N GLY A 116 7.45 5.66 17.67
CA GLY A 116 7.23 6.90 18.38
C GLY A 116 5.76 7.21 18.66
N PRO A 117 5.48 8.27 19.40
CA PRO A 117 4.12 8.64 19.80
C PRO A 117 3.17 8.81 18.61
N PRO A 118 1.86 8.66 18.81
CA PRO A 118 0.88 8.93 17.76
C PRO A 118 0.91 10.40 17.34
N GLY A 119 0.59 10.67 16.06
CA GLY A 119 0.55 12.03 15.53
C GLY A 119 1.90 12.66 15.14
N THR A 120 3.02 11.96 15.26
CA THR A 120 4.36 12.47 14.93
C THR A 120 4.70 12.45 13.45
N GLY A 121 3.81 11.97 12.58
CA GLY A 121 3.97 12.07 11.13
C GLY A 121 4.50 10.80 10.43
N LYS A 122 4.59 9.66 11.11
CA LYS A 122 5.05 8.38 10.55
C LYS A 122 4.36 8.01 9.23
N THR A 123 3.04 7.97 9.23
CA THR A 123 2.21 7.65 8.05
C THR A 123 2.36 8.70 6.94
N LEU A 124 2.43 9.99 7.31
CA LEU A 124 2.60 11.08 6.36
C LEU A 124 3.94 10.97 5.63
N PHE A 125 5.02 10.65 6.37
CA PHE A 125 6.33 10.48 5.77
C PHE A 125 6.38 9.29 4.81
N ALA A 126 5.83 8.13 5.20
CA ALA A 126 5.81 6.94 4.34
C ALA A 126 5.09 7.21 3.00
N LYS A 127 3.96 7.92 3.02
CA LYS A 127 3.25 8.34 1.80
C LYS A 127 4.08 9.29 0.94
N LYS A 128 4.76 10.25 1.55
CA LYS A 128 5.63 11.19 0.83
C LYS A 128 6.83 10.48 0.23
N LEU A 129 7.48 9.59 0.98
CA LEU A 129 8.57 8.77 0.50
C LEU A 129 8.18 8.00 -0.77
N ALA A 130 7.02 7.36 -0.76
CA ALA A 130 6.51 6.65 -1.93
C ALA A 130 6.27 7.56 -3.13
N LEU A 131 5.57 8.67 -2.92
CA LEU A 131 5.25 9.63 -3.99
C LEU A 131 6.50 10.23 -4.64
N GLN A 132 7.52 10.49 -3.85
CA GLN A 132 8.77 11.12 -4.32
C GLN A 132 9.71 10.10 -4.98
N SER A 133 9.79 8.89 -4.43
CA SER A 133 10.57 7.81 -5.04
C SER A 133 9.96 7.26 -6.33
N GLY A 134 8.75 7.72 -6.70
CA GLY A 134 8.03 7.21 -7.86
C GLY A 134 7.51 5.78 -7.67
N LEU A 135 7.52 5.30 -6.42
CA LEU A 135 6.90 4.04 -6.03
C LEU A 135 5.40 4.22 -5.79
N GLU A 136 4.68 3.13 -5.89
CA GLU A 136 3.30 3.07 -5.39
C GLU A 136 3.32 2.95 -3.87
N TYR A 137 2.21 3.26 -3.20
CA TYR A 137 2.05 2.93 -1.79
C TYR A 137 0.75 2.20 -1.52
N ALA A 138 0.76 1.37 -0.50
CA ALA A 138 -0.42 0.78 0.10
C ALA A 138 -0.32 0.90 1.62
N VAL A 139 -1.41 1.27 2.25
CA VAL A 139 -1.52 1.39 3.71
C VAL A 139 -2.46 0.30 4.21
N MET A 140 -1.98 -0.51 5.14
CA MET A 140 -2.79 -1.40 5.96
C MET A 140 -2.65 -1.04 7.43
N VAL A 141 -3.59 -1.47 8.24
CA VAL A 141 -3.54 -1.28 9.70
C VAL A 141 -3.50 -2.66 10.37
N GLY A 142 -2.59 -2.84 11.31
CA GLY A 142 -2.38 -4.12 11.99
C GLY A 142 -3.63 -4.63 12.71
N SER A 143 -4.43 -3.73 13.26
CA SER A 143 -5.69 -4.08 13.94
C SER A 143 -6.76 -4.70 13.03
N ASP A 144 -6.65 -4.55 11.69
CA ASP A 144 -7.58 -5.19 10.74
C ASP A 144 -7.36 -6.70 10.58
N ILE A 145 -6.24 -7.23 11.06
CA ILE A 145 -5.89 -8.64 10.93
C ILE A 145 -6.65 -9.52 11.93
N ALA A 146 -6.75 -9.09 13.17
CA ALA A 146 -7.37 -9.88 14.23
C ALA A 146 -8.82 -10.31 13.94
N PRO A 147 -9.70 -9.45 13.39
CA PRO A 147 -11.07 -9.83 13.05
C PRO A 147 -11.18 -10.89 11.95
N LEU A 148 -10.14 -11.10 11.14
CA LEU A 148 -10.15 -12.07 10.04
C LEU A 148 -10.02 -13.53 10.51
N GLY A 149 -9.55 -13.77 11.74
CA GLY A 149 -9.40 -15.10 12.30
C GLY A 149 -8.66 -16.07 11.35
N ALA A 150 -9.28 -17.19 11.00
CA ALA A 150 -8.71 -18.19 10.09
C ALA A 150 -8.38 -17.66 8.66
N MET A 151 -9.00 -16.56 8.23
CA MET A 151 -8.77 -15.96 6.91
C MET A 151 -7.55 -15.04 6.89
N ALA A 152 -7.01 -14.64 8.05
CA ALA A 152 -5.94 -13.65 8.17
C ALA A 152 -4.68 -14.04 7.35
N VAL A 153 -4.23 -15.27 7.44
CA VAL A 153 -3.08 -15.80 6.68
C VAL A 153 -3.30 -15.67 5.17
N ARG A 154 -4.49 -16.02 4.70
CA ARG A 154 -4.85 -15.97 3.28
C ARG A 154 -4.87 -14.53 2.77
N GLU A 155 -5.50 -13.62 3.51
CA GLU A 155 -5.61 -12.22 3.10
C GLU A 155 -4.24 -11.52 3.17
N LEU A 156 -3.40 -11.86 4.15
CA LEU A 156 -2.02 -11.38 4.23
C LEU A 156 -1.20 -11.85 3.02
N ASN A 157 -1.27 -13.12 2.66
CA ASN A 157 -0.56 -13.66 1.49
C ASN A 157 -1.05 -12.99 0.19
N LYS A 158 -2.34 -12.78 0.01
CA LYS A 158 -2.88 -12.03 -1.14
C LYS A 158 -2.34 -10.60 -1.20
N LEU A 159 -2.18 -9.95 -0.04
CA LEU A 159 -1.62 -8.61 0.02
C LEU A 159 -0.18 -8.59 -0.49
N PHE A 160 0.67 -9.51 -0.03
CA PHE A 160 2.06 -9.59 -0.49
C PHE A 160 2.13 -9.99 -1.97
N ASP A 161 1.36 -10.98 -2.42
CA ASP A 161 1.31 -11.38 -3.84
C ASP A 161 0.89 -10.21 -4.75
N TRP A 162 -0.09 -9.42 -4.31
CA TRP A 162 -0.50 -8.22 -5.01
C TRP A 162 0.60 -7.14 -5.01
N ALA A 163 1.29 -6.96 -3.88
CA ALA A 163 2.37 -5.99 -3.76
C ALA A 163 3.56 -6.35 -4.67
N GLU A 164 3.95 -7.62 -4.73
CA GLU A 164 5.03 -8.12 -5.59
C GLU A 164 4.74 -7.94 -7.09
N GLN A 165 3.48 -7.98 -7.49
CA GLN A 165 3.06 -7.76 -8.87
C GLN A 165 3.18 -6.29 -9.33
N GLN A 166 3.52 -5.36 -8.44
CA GLN A 166 3.65 -3.94 -8.79
C GLN A 166 4.97 -3.67 -9.49
N ARG A 167 4.96 -3.64 -10.84
CA ARG A 167 6.17 -3.48 -11.68
C ARG A 167 7.00 -2.23 -11.36
N GLY A 168 6.35 -1.17 -10.86
CA GLY A 168 7.02 0.07 -10.44
C GLY A 168 7.73 -0.05 -9.10
N GLY A 169 7.41 -1.07 -8.31
CA GLY A 169 7.73 -1.19 -6.90
C GLY A 169 6.70 -0.48 -6.02
N ILE A 170 6.55 -0.96 -4.79
CA ILE A 170 5.55 -0.47 -3.85
C ILE A 170 6.13 -0.36 -2.43
N ILE A 171 5.72 0.67 -1.72
CA ILE A 171 5.89 0.76 -0.26
C ILE A 171 4.62 0.21 0.39
N LEU A 172 4.76 -0.89 1.09
CA LEU A 172 3.71 -1.46 1.94
C LEU A 172 3.88 -0.89 3.35
N PHE A 173 3.04 0.09 3.70
CA PHE A 173 3.03 0.70 5.01
C PHE A 173 2.03 -0.02 5.93
N ILE A 174 2.54 -0.51 7.05
CA ILE A 174 1.77 -1.23 8.08
C ILE A 174 1.70 -0.33 9.31
N ASP A 175 0.55 0.30 9.51
CA ASP A 175 0.30 1.13 10.70
C ASP A 175 -0.15 0.24 11.87
N GLU A 176 0.13 0.67 13.09
CA GLU A 176 -0.20 -0.10 14.31
C GLU A 176 0.31 -1.54 14.23
N ALA A 177 1.57 -1.72 13.82
CA ALA A 177 2.16 -3.05 13.62
C ALA A 177 2.14 -3.89 14.90
N ASP A 178 2.23 -3.26 16.07
CA ASP A 178 2.11 -3.89 17.38
C ASP A 178 0.74 -4.55 17.62
N ALA A 179 -0.31 -4.18 16.88
CA ALA A 179 -1.62 -4.80 17.04
C ALA A 179 -1.62 -6.29 16.62
N PHE A 180 -0.75 -6.70 15.69
CA PHE A 180 -0.69 -8.11 15.25
C PHE A 180 0.70 -8.76 15.34
N LEU A 181 1.80 -7.99 15.34
CA LEU A 181 3.18 -8.51 15.41
C LEU A 181 3.72 -8.65 16.83
N ARG A 182 2.82 -8.84 17.81
CA ARG A 182 3.19 -9.03 19.22
C ARG A 182 4.01 -10.30 19.43
N ASN A 183 4.68 -10.35 20.57
CA ASN A 183 5.48 -11.51 20.98
C ASN A 183 4.63 -12.79 21.01
N ARG A 184 5.05 -13.81 20.26
CA ARG A 184 4.36 -15.12 20.14
C ARG A 184 4.38 -15.92 21.43
N LYS A 185 5.19 -15.56 22.42
CA LYS A 185 5.23 -16.19 23.77
C LYS A 185 4.06 -15.73 24.64
N ASP A 186 3.30 -14.74 24.19
CA ASP A 186 2.12 -14.28 24.91
C ASP A 186 1.05 -15.38 24.95
N GLN A 187 0.64 -15.76 26.15
CA GLN A 187 -0.29 -16.89 26.35
C GLN A 187 -1.71 -16.61 25.82
N GLU A 188 -2.08 -15.35 25.70
CA GLU A 188 -3.41 -14.94 25.23
C GLU A 188 -3.54 -14.91 23.70
N MET A 189 -2.44 -15.14 22.96
CA MET A 189 -2.46 -15.08 21.51
C MET A 189 -3.15 -16.29 20.89
N SER A 190 -4.14 -16.04 20.01
CA SER A 190 -4.83 -17.11 19.27
C SER A 190 -3.89 -17.81 18.28
N GLU A 191 -4.16 -19.10 17.99
CA GLU A 191 -3.40 -19.87 16.99
C GLU A 191 -3.42 -19.22 15.61
N TYR A 192 -4.56 -18.65 15.19
CA TYR A 192 -4.67 -17.95 13.91
C TYR A 192 -3.72 -16.76 13.83
N MET A 193 -3.56 -16.02 14.91
CA MET A 193 -2.64 -14.90 14.97
C MET A 193 -1.18 -15.38 14.89
N ARG A 194 -0.82 -16.45 15.60
CA ARG A 194 0.53 -17.07 15.52
C ARG A 194 0.85 -17.50 14.09
N HIS A 195 -0.08 -18.14 13.39
CA HIS A 195 0.09 -18.52 11.98
C HIS A 195 0.23 -17.31 11.08
N THR A 196 -0.48 -16.23 11.36
CA THR A 196 -0.40 -14.99 10.60
C THR A 196 0.97 -14.32 10.77
N ILE A 197 1.49 -14.24 11.99
CA ILE A 197 2.85 -13.74 12.26
C ILE A 197 3.88 -14.60 11.54
N ASN A 198 3.78 -15.92 11.62
CA ASN A 198 4.70 -16.83 10.92
C ASN A 198 4.67 -16.61 9.40
N SER A 199 3.49 -16.41 8.82
CA SER A 199 3.34 -16.09 7.40
C SER A 199 3.99 -14.74 7.04
N PHE A 200 3.81 -13.72 7.89
CA PHE A 200 4.47 -12.43 7.73
C PHE A 200 6.00 -12.56 7.77
N LEU A 201 6.53 -13.27 8.77
CA LEU A 201 7.95 -13.52 8.92
C LEU A 201 8.55 -14.29 7.73
N TYR A 202 7.79 -15.21 7.17
CA TYR A 202 8.20 -15.91 5.95
C TYR A 202 8.29 -14.97 4.75
N ARG A 203 7.27 -14.12 4.55
CA ARG A 203 7.22 -13.16 3.43
C ARG A 203 8.28 -12.06 3.52
N THR A 204 8.68 -11.68 4.73
CA THR A 204 9.69 -10.64 4.98
C THR A 204 11.10 -11.21 5.20
N GLY A 205 11.25 -12.54 5.20
CA GLY A 205 12.52 -13.20 5.46
C GLY A 205 13.50 -13.18 4.28
N SER A 206 13.03 -12.91 3.07
CA SER A 206 13.89 -12.76 1.89
C SER A 206 13.71 -11.36 1.30
N PRO A 207 14.80 -10.71 0.86
CA PRO A 207 14.71 -9.40 0.21
C PRO A 207 13.81 -9.47 -1.03
N SER A 208 12.89 -8.53 -1.16
CA SER A 208 12.06 -8.38 -2.35
C SER A 208 12.60 -7.29 -3.25
N ASP A 209 12.57 -7.51 -4.57
CA ASP A 209 12.96 -6.49 -5.54
C ASP A 209 11.89 -5.42 -5.76
N ASN A 210 10.65 -5.68 -5.36
CA ASN A 210 9.52 -4.81 -5.65
C ASN A 210 8.83 -4.22 -4.43
N VAL A 211 8.94 -4.86 -3.25
CA VAL A 211 8.21 -4.47 -2.05
C VAL A 211 9.17 -3.95 -0.99
N ILE A 212 8.92 -2.74 -0.51
CA ILE A 212 9.55 -2.17 0.68
C ILE A 212 8.51 -2.22 1.79
N VAL A 213 8.77 -2.93 2.86
CA VAL A 213 7.88 -2.96 4.02
C VAL A 213 8.30 -1.87 4.99
N VAL A 214 7.34 -1.02 5.37
CA VAL A 214 7.53 0.02 6.39
C VAL A 214 6.52 -0.23 7.49
N MET A 215 6.99 -0.62 8.64
CA MET A 215 6.16 -0.86 9.83
C MET A 215 6.14 0.38 10.71
N ALA A 216 4.99 0.75 11.24
CA ALA A 216 4.88 1.80 12.25
C ALA A 216 4.30 1.24 13.53
N THR A 217 4.89 1.58 14.65
CA THR A 217 4.45 1.17 15.99
C THR A 217 4.62 2.29 17.00
N ASN A 218 3.78 2.28 18.01
CA ASN A 218 3.93 3.15 19.18
C ASN A 218 4.64 2.42 20.36
N ALA A 219 4.76 1.09 20.28
CA ALA A 219 5.30 0.22 21.33
C ALA A 219 6.26 -0.82 20.73
N PRO A 220 7.46 -0.40 20.30
CA PRO A 220 8.42 -1.30 19.64
C PRO A 220 8.83 -2.49 20.52
N GLU A 221 8.84 -2.32 21.84
CA GLU A 221 9.17 -3.36 22.83
C GLU A 221 8.14 -4.50 22.89
N GLN A 222 6.94 -4.32 22.37
CA GLN A 222 5.90 -5.36 22.33
C GLN A 222 6.02 -6.27 21.11
N LEU A 223 6.83 -5.90 20.14
CA LEU A 223 7.00 -6.68 18.90
C LEU A 223 7.75 -7.98 19.18
N ASP A 224 7.43 -9.00 18.39
CA ASP A 224 8.15 -10.29 18.42
C ASP A 224 9.63 -10.08 18.00
N GLU A 225 10.52 -10.74 18.70
CA GLU A 225 11.98 -10.67 18.45
C GLU A 225 12.34 -11.01 17.00
N ALA A 226 11.66 -12.02 16.42
CA ALA A 226 11.89 -12.40 15.04
C ALA A 226 11.42 -11.32 14.03
N VAL A 227 10.59 -10.37 14.43
CA VAL A 227 10.24 -9.21 13.60
C VAL A 227 11.40 -8.23 13.59
N HIS A 228 12.05 -8.00 14.75
CA HIS A 228 13.23 -7.13 14.82
C HIS A 228 14.38 -7.63 13.94
N ASP A 229 14.59 -8.94 13.85
CA ASP A 229 15.60 -9.56 12.97
C ASP A 229 15.39 -9.30 11.47
N ARG A 230 14.19 -8.83 11.09
CA ARG A 230 13.81 -8.56 9.69
C ARG A 230 13.76 -7.09 9.35
N ILE A 231 14.11 -6.25 10.32
CA ILE A 231 14.15 -4.81 10.15
C ILE A 231 15.58 -4.40 9.88
N ASP A 232 15.79 -3.78 8.72
CA ASP A 232 17.11 -3.29 8.32
C ASP A 232 17.43 -1.94 8.96
N GLU A 233 16.40 -1.13 9.25
CA GLU A 233 16.61 0.22 9.76
C GLU A 233 15.45 0.67 10.66
N ILE A 234 15.79 1.21 11.83
CA ILE A 234 14.83 1.64 12.86
C ILE A 234 14.92 3.16 13.02
N ILE A 235 13.80 3.85 12.91
CA ILE A 235 13.73 5.31 12.89
C ILE A 235 12.76 5.81 13.95
N GLY A 236 13.26 6.62 14.88
CA GLY A 236 12.47 7.20 15.96
C GLY A 236 11.85 8.53 15.57
N PHE A 237 10.52 8.63 15.67
CA PHE A 237 9.78 9.86 15.48
C PHE A 237 9.44 10.46 16.85
N GLY A 238 10.26 11.39 17.32
CA GLY A 238 10.06 12.11 18.57
C GLY A 238 8.91 13.11 18.49
N LEU A 239 8.54 13.66 19.66
CA LEU A 239 7.65 14.80 19.71
C LEU A 239 8.37 16.05 19.21
N PRO A 240 7.71 16.93 18.43
CA PRO A 240 8.31 18.13 17.90
C PRO A 240 8.69 19.09 19.03
N SER A 241 9.89 19.68 18.93
CA SER A 241 10.38 20.72 19.83
C SER A 241 9.56 22.01 19.72
N ALA A 242 9.83 22.99 20.58
CA ALA A 242 9.15 24.28 20.55
C ALA A 242 9.32 25.01 19.19
N ASN A 243 10.49 24.88 18.57
CA ASN A 243 10.80 25.50 17.29
C ASN A 243 10.02 24.87 16.15
N GLU A 244 9.97 23.53 16.08
CA GLU A 244 9.17 22.82 15.06
C GLU A 244 7.69 23.12 15.24
N ARG A 245 7.15 23.08 16.47
CA ARG A 245 5.75 23.44 16.74
C ARG A 245 5.41 24.85 16.26
N ARG A 246 6.31 25.82 16.51
CA ARG A 246 6.15 27.20 16.03
C ARG A 246 6.11 27.25 14.49
N THR A 247 7.02 26.55 13.85
CA THR A 247 7.09 26.47 12.38
C THR A 247 5.84 25.79 11.79
N MET A 248 5.35 24.72 12.43
CA MET A 248 4.10 24.05 12.06
C MET A 248 2.91 25.01 12.15
N LEU A 249 2.80 25.72 13.28
CA LEU A 249 1.73 26.70 13.48
C LEU A 249 1.74 27.76 12.38
N PHE A 250 2.92 28.33 12.11
CA PHE A 250 3.07 29.34 11.06
C PHE A 250 2.70 28.80 9.67
N HIS A 251 3.16 27.58 9.35
CA HIS A 251 2.84 26.90 8.08
C HIS A 251 1.33 26.74 7.89
N TYR A 252 0.61 26.29 8.94
CA TYR A 252 -0.83 26.12 8.87
C TYR A 252 -1.60 27.44 8.87
N LEU A 253 -1.13 28.45 9.59
CA LEU A 253 -1.71 29.81 9.53
C LEU A 253 -1.62 30.38 8.11
N VAL A 254 -0.46 30.28 7.48
CA VAL A 254 -0.28 30.72 6.08
C VAL A 254 -1.20 29.94 5.15
N LYS A 255 -1.28 28.63 5.31
CA LYS A 255 -2.08 27.76 4.43
C LYS A 255 -3.59 28.00 4.53
N TYR A 256 -4.11 28.29 5.72
CA TYR A 256 -5.55 28.37 5.94
C TYR A 256 -6.09 29.78 6.15
N CYS A 257 -5.24 30.73 6.54
CA CYS A 257 -5.63 32.12 6.80
C CYS A 257 -5.30 33.09 5.64
N GLN A 258 -4.58 32.65 4.60
CA GLN A 258 -4.46 33.45 3.37
C GLN A 258 -5.75 33.33 2.56
N PRO A 259 -6.35 34.47 2.13
CA PRO A 259 -7.50 34.42 1.23
C PRO A 259 -7.09 33.69 -0.07
N PRO A 260 -8.01 32.96 -0.72
CA PRO A 260 -7.73 32.29 -1.99
C PRO A 260 -7.25 33.37 -2.98
N GLN A 261 -6.03 33.20 -3.52
CA GLN A 261 -5.54 34.03 -4.58
C GLN A 261 -6.51 33.89 -5.75
N SER A 262 -7.22 34.99 -6.06
CA SER A 262 -8.08 35.11 -7.22
C SER A 262 -7.24 34.87 -8.48
N THR A 263 -7.46 33.74 -9.11
CA THR A 263 -7.01 33.41 -10.48
C THR A 263 -7.85 34.18 -11.49
#